data_260b4227617777369e2dffdd2fb1f460
#
_entry.id   260b4227617777369e2dffdd2fb1f460
#
_cell.length_a   1.000
_cell.length_b   1.000
_cell.length_c   1.000
_cell.angle_alpha   90.00
_cell.angle_beta   90.00
_cell.angle_gamma   90.00
#
_symmetry.space_group_name_H-M   'P 1'
#
loop_
_entity.id
_entity.type
_entity.pdbx_description
1 polymer ?
#
loop_
_entity_poly.entity_id
_entity_poly.type
_entity_poly.pdbx_seq_one_letter_code
_entity_poly.pdbx_strand_id
1 'polypeptide(L)'
;AFITSQIIFPIIFREPKQIEVPNLVGISSAAARQTLSALGLHAVVKDSIWSETERIDTVLEQNPAGGALIKPEGTVYLRVSRGTRKVGVPSVVGLSYQEAYYTLVNAGLKGVVADSLYSDSYAPNTVIRCIPGVGSKIELGAVVRMYMSRGPEPVIQGGAFADTTLQYETPFENW
;
A
#
# COMPACT_ATOMS: atom_id res chain seq x y z
N ALA A 1 -74.82 2.93 18.68
CA ALA A 1 -73.81 1.92 18.30
C ALA A 1 -72.76 2.43 17.32
N PHE A 2 -72.33 3.71 17.37
CA PHE A 2 -71.32 4.29 16.43
C PHE A 2 -70.05 4.78 17.10
N ILE A 3 -69.84 4.58 18.41
CA ILE A 3 -68.72 5.15 19.18
C ILE A 3 -67.52 4.16 19.27
N THR A 4 -67.74 2.89 19.07
CA THR A 4 -66.69 1.87 19.21
C THR A 4 -65.71 1.76 18.01
N SER A 5 -66.11 2.26 16.83
CA SER A 5 -65.31 2.15 15.59
C SER A 5 -64.17 3.20 15.51
N GLN A 6 -64.33 4.37 16.12
CA GLN A 6 -63.40 5.48 16.03
C GLN A 6 -62.19 5.36 16.98
N ILE A 7 -62.31 4.55 18.05
CA ILE A 7 -61.26 4.40 19.08
C ILE A 7 -60.36 3.19 18.79
N ILE A 8 -60.89 2.17 18.14
CA ILE A 8 -60.17 0.92 17.87
C ILE A 8 -59.28 1.02 16.63
N PHE A 9 -59.72 1.81 15.61
CA PHE A 9 -59.00 1.95 14.33
C PHE A 9 -57.60 2.58 14.45
N PRO A 10 -57.35 3.64 15.22
CA PRO A 10 -56.00 4.21 15.35
C PRO A 10 -55.04 3.39 16.19
N ILE A 11 -55.51 2.39 16.99
CA ILE A 11 -54.64 1.52 17.80
C ILE A 11 -54.08 0.37 16.94
N ILE A 12 -54.80 -0.07 15.90
CA ILE A 12 -54.43 -1.22 15.07
C ILE A 12 -53.44 -0.82 13.95
N PHE A 13 -53.47 0.44 13.53
CA PHE A 13 -52.56 0.97 12.48
C PHE A 13 -51.50 1.93 13.00
N ARG A 14 -50.91 1.63 14.16
CA ARG A 14 -49.68 2.31 14.54
C ARG A 14 -48.59 1.83 13.60
N GLU A 15 -48.19 2.68 12.63
CA GLU A 15 -47.06 2.38 11.79
C GLU A 15 -45.85 2.07 12.71
N PRO A 16 -45.17 0.94 12.49
CA PRO A 16 -44.02 0.59 13.32
C PRO A 16 -42.97 1.71 13.15
N LYS A 17 -42.54 2.24 14.29
CA LYS A 17 -41.45 3.23 14.32
C LYS A 17 -40.28 2.69 13.50
N GLN A 18 -39.94 3.35 12.42
CA GLN A 18 -38.81 2.99 11.58
C GLN A 18 -37.61 3.83 11.99
N ILE A 19 -36.43 3.28 11.87
CA ILE A 19 -35.14 3.93 12.16
C ILE A 19 -34.38 4.05 10.86
N GLU A 20 -33.90 5.25 10.56
CA GLU A 20 -33.06 5.50 9.41
C GLU A 20 -31.64 4.99 9.68
N VAL A 21 -31.11 4.17 8.77
CA VAL A 21 -29.76 3.64 8.84
C VAL A 21 -28.76 4.73 8.45
N PRO A 22 -27.79 5.07 9.31
CA PRO A 22 -26.78 6.05 8.97
C PRO A 22 -25.81 5.52 7.89
N ASN A 23 -25.12 6.42 7.20
CA ASN A 23 -24.02 6.03 6.31
C ASN A 23 -22.79 5.69 7.16
N LEU A 24 -22.31 4.46 7.05
CA LEU A 24 -21.19 3.90 7.84
C LEU A 24 -19.97 3.60 6.96
N VAL A 25 -20.07 3.80 5.65
CA VAL A 25 -18.96 3.56 4.72
C VAL A 25 -17.81 4.52 5.01
N GLY A 26 -16.59 4.01 5.09
CA GLY A 26 -15.37 4.78 5.35
C GLY A 26 -15.00 4.92 6.84
N ILE A 27 -15.84 4.51 7.78
CA ILE A 27 -15.50 4.50 9.20
C ILE A 27 -15.07 3.10 9.68
N SER A 28 -14.45 3.01 10.86
CA SER A 28 -14.07 1.72 11.43
C SER A 28 -15.28 0.90 11.86
N SER A 29 -15.16 -0.43 11.82
CA SER A 29 -16.24 -1.31 12.27
C SER A 29 -16.64 -1.08 13.73
N ALA A 30 -15.69 -0.71 14.59
CA ALA A 30 -15.94 -0.35 15.97
C ALA A 30 -16.83 0.90 16.10
N ALA A 31 -16.49 1.98 15.34
CA ALA A 31 -17.31 3.19 15.30
C ALA A 31 -18.70 2.92 14.71
N ALA A 32 -18.80 2.11 13.66
CA ALA A 32 -20.05 1.71 13.06
C ALA A 32 -20.96 0.97 14.05
N ARG A 33 -20.40 0.03 14.83
CA ARG A 33 -21.13 -0.67 15.89
C ARG A 33 -21.65 0.27 16.97
N GLN A 34 -20.82 1.22 17.39
CA GLN A 34 -21.20 2.21 18.38
C GLN A 34 -22.34 3.10 17.89
N THR A 35 -22.25 3.58 16.64
CA THR A 35 -23.28 4.41 16.00
C THR A 35 -24.61 3.67 15.89
N LEU A 36 -24.58 2.42 15.42
CA LEU A 36 -25.80 1.60 15.29
C LEU A 36 -26.41 1.26 16.64
N SER A 37 -25.57 0.91 17.63
CA SER A 37 -26.04 0.62 19.00
C SER A 37 -26.73 1.83 19.64
N ALA A 38 -26.22 3.06 19.42
CA ALA A 38 -26.87 4.28 19.92
C ALA A 38 -28.27 4.53 19.31
N LEU A 39 -28.53 3.96 18.12
CA LEU A 39 -29.82 4.02 17.44
C LEU A 39 -30.71 2.81 17.75
N GLY A 40 -30.27 1.88 18.60
CA GLY A 40 -30.99 0.63 18.88
C GLY A 40 -30.96 -0.35 17.71
N LEU A 41 -29.90 -0.32 16.91
CA LEU A 41 -29.67 -1.23 15.78
C LEU A 41 -28.48 -2.14 16.06
N HIS A 42 -28.45 -3.28 15.41
CA HIS A 42 -27.35 -4.26 15.53
C HIS A 42 -26.43 -4.19 14.33
N ALA A 43 -25.11 -4.30 14.57
CA ALA A 43 -24.08 -4.38 13.54
C ALA A 43 -23.53 -5.80 13.47
N VAL A 44 -23.49 -6.41 12.28
CA VAL A 44 -22.86 -7.71 12.03
C VAL A 44 -21.87 -7.58 10.87
N VAL A 45 -20.61 -7.87 11.14
CA VAL A 45 -19.62 -8.03 10.08
C VAL A 45 -19.85 -9.36 9.38
N LYS A 46 -20.40 -9.32 8.17
CA LYS A 46 -20.73 -10.50 7.37
C LYS A 46 -19.53 -11.05 6.63
N ASP A 47 -18.67 -10.16 6.15
CA ASP A 47 -17.54 -10.51 5.29
C ASP A 47 -16.41 -9.48 5.42
N SER A 48 -15.20 -9.90 5.04
CA SER A 48 -14.05 -9.02 4.95
C SER A 48 -13.25 -9.31 3.69
N ILE A 49 -12.91 -8.26 2.95
CA ILE A 49 -12.20 -8.34 1.67
C ILE A 49 -10.93 -7.49 1.68
N TRP A 50 -9.96 -7.85 0.85
CA TRP A 50 -8.77 -7.03 0.65
C TRP A 50 -9.14 -5.74 -0.07
N SER A 51 -8.58 -4.61 0.39
CA SER A 51 -8.74 -3.31 -0.24
C SER A 51 -7.35 -2.70 -0.46
N GLU A 52 -7.13 -2.11 -1.63
CA GLU A 52 -5.85 -1.46 -1.95
C GLU A 52 -5.77 -0.04 -1.36
N THR A 53 -6.92 0.55 -1.03
CA THR A 53 -7.02 1.95 -0.58
C THR A 53 -7.35 2.08 0.89
N GLU A 54 -8.17 1.15 1.41
CA GLU A 54 -8.75 1.28 2.74
C GLU A 54 -7.95 0.51 3.80
N ARG A 55 -7.82 1.13 4.96
CA ARG A 55 -7.17 0.52 6.12
C ARG A 55 -7.95 -0.72 6.57
N ILE A 56 -7.24 -1.61 7.26
CA ILE A 56 -7.87 -2.75 7.93
C ILE A 56 -9.02 -2.28 8.82
N ASP A 57 -10.11 -3.04 8.84
CA ASP A 57 -11.32 -2.81 9.65
C ASP A 57 -12.18 -1.60 9.24
N THR A 58 -11.90 -0.96 8.10
CA THR A 58 -12.76 0.08 7.53
C THR A 58 -13.98 -0.55 6.86
N VAL A 59 -15.17 0.01 7.09
CA VAL A 59 -16.42 -0.42 6.43
C VAL A 59 -16.37 -0.02 4.95
N LEU A 60 -16.44 -1.01 4.08
CA LEU A 60 -16.46 -0.85 2.63
C LEU A 60 -17.87 -0.80 2.07
N GLU A 61 -18.75 -1.60 2.63
CA GLU A 61 -20.15 -1.70 2.22
C GLU A 61 -21.03 -1.97 3.43
N GLN A 62 -22.26 -1.51 3.35
CA GLN A 62 -23.31 -1.80 4.35
C GLN A 62 -24.60 -2.24 3.66
N ASN A 63 -25.34 -3.08 4.34
CA ASN A 63 -26.68 -3.50 3.91
C ASN A 63 -27.58 -3.64 5.14
N PRO A 64 -28.68 -2.84 5.25
CA PRO A 64 -29.17 -1.85 4.29
C PRO A 64 -28.27 -0.65 4.08
N ALA A 65 -28.45 0.02 2.92
CA ALA A 65 -27.71 1.24 2.59
C ALA A 65 -28.05 2.39 3.56
N GLY A 66 -27.18 3.38 3.64
CA GLY A 66 -27.47 4.63 4.37
C GLY A 66 -28.73 5.30 3.83
N GLY A 67 -29.55 5.82 4.75
CA GLY A 67 -30.88 6.38 4.45
C GLY A 67 -32.02 5.36 4.36
N ALA A 68 -31.75 4.06 4.38
CA ALA A 68 -32.78 3.04 4.43
C ALA A 68 -33.52 3.05 5.76
N LEU A 69 -34.84 2.79 5.73
CA LEU A 69 -35.65 2.68 6.92
C LEU A 69 -35.81 1.21 7.32
N ILE A 70 -35.47 0.89 8.56
CA ILE A 70 -35.58 -0.46 9.12
C ILE A 70 -36.34 -0.45 10.46
N LYS A 71 -36.78 -1.63 10.87
CA LYS A 71 -37.44 -1.79 12.17
C LYS A 71 -36.44 -1.57 13.32
N PRO A 72 -36.90 -1.13 14.51
CA PRO A 72 -36.09 -1.15 15.71
C PRO A 72 -35.47 -2.52 15.96
N GLU A 73 -34.27 -2.56 16.51
CA GLU A 73 -33.45 -3.76 16.70
C GLU A 73 -33.11 -4.51 15.40
N GLY A 74 -33.26 -3.86 14.25
CA GLY A 74 -32.86 -4.39 12.96
C GLY A 74 -31.33 -4.53 12.87
N THR A 75 -30.88 -5.43 11.99
CA THR A 75 -29.46 -5.70 11.80
C THR A 75 -28.95 -5.04 10.52
N VAL A 76 -27.83 -4.34 10.63
CA VAL A 76 -27.06 -3.83 9.51
C VAL A 76 -25.83 -4.72 9.32
N TYR A 77 -25.72 -5.30 8.14
CA TYR A 77 -24.60 -6.13 7.75
C TYR A 77 -23.50 -5.26 7.16
N LEU A 78 -22.29 -5.45 7.65
CA LEU A 78 -21.11 -4.69 7.24
C LEU A 78 -20.14 -5.62 6.51
N ARG A 79 -19.54 -5.11 5.41
CA ARG A 79 -18.36 -5.68 4.79
C ARG A 79 -17.18 -4.77 5.08
N VAL A 80 -16.11 -5.32 5.63
CA VAL A 80 -14.96 -4.55 6.10
C VAL A 80 -13.69 -4.86 5.32
N SER A 81 -12.76 -3.92 5.34
CA SER A 81 -11.45 -4.10 4.74
C SER A 81 -10.56 -5.02 5.58
N ARG A 82 -9.84 -5.94 4.92
CA ARG A 82 -8.68 -6.66 5.49
C ARG A 82 -7.39 -5.86 5.41
N GLY A 83 -7.44 -4.65 4.86
CA GLY A 83 -6.28 -3.86 4.50
C GLY A 83 -5.64 -4.32 3.19
N THR A 84 -4.41 -3.86 2.93
CA THR A 84 -3.68 -4.18 1.71
C THR A 84 -3.07 -5.58 1.76
N ARG A 85 -3.01 -6.23 0.60
CA ARG A 85 -2.35 -7.53 0.47
C ARG A 85 -0.83 -7.34 0.60
N LYS A 86 -0.19 -8.06 1.51
CA LYS A 86 1.27 -8.04 1.71
C LYS A 86 1.93 -9.22 1.04
N VAL A 87 3.07 -8.97 0.39
CA VAL A 87 3.93 -9.96 -0.24
C VAL A 87 5.35 -9.86 0.33
N GLY A 88 6.09 -10.98 0.33
CA GLY A 88 7.48 -10.98 0.76
C GLY A 88 8.39 -10.47 -0.35
N VAL A 89 9.41 -9.68 0.00
CA VAL A 89 10.47 -9.29 -0.93
C VAL A 89 11.30 -10.52 -1.26
N PRO A 90 11.36 -10.96 -2.53
CA PRO A 90 12.12 -12.14 -2.94
C PRO A 90 13.63 -11.89 -2.85
N SER A 91 14.43 -12.96 -2.91
CA SER A 91 15.88 -12.87 -2.95
C SER A 91 16.32 -12.34 -4.31
N VAL A 92 16.82 -11.11 -4.34
CA VAL A 92 17.31 -10.44 -5.56
C VAL A 92 18.78 -10.07 -5.45
N VAL A 93 19.40 -10.25 -4.29
CA VAL A 93 20.82 -9.94 -4.05
C VAL A 93 21.69 -10.91 -4.85
N GLY A 94 22.68 -10.40 -5.55
CA GLY A 94 23.57 -11.17 -6.43
C GLY A 94 23.03 -11.40 -7.85
N LEU A 95 21.75 -11.09 -8.11
CA LEU A 95 21.18 -11.21 -9.45
C LEU A 95 21.56 -10.00 -10.32
N SER A 96 21.56 -10.20 -11.65
CA SER A 96 21.62 -9.09 -12.60
C SER A 96 20.39 -8.20 -12.48
N TYR A 97 20.49 -6.96 -12.98
CA TYR A 97 19.33 -6.04 -12.98
C TYR A 97 18.07 -6.66 -13.60
N GLN A 98 18.21 -7.31 -14.75
CA GLN A 98 17.07 -7.88 -15.46
C GLN A 98 16.41 -9.01 -14.66
N GLU A 99 17.19 -9.95 -14.13
CA GLU A 99 16.68 -11.04 -13.31
C GLU A 99 16.01 -10.54 -12.04
N ALA A 100 16.64 -9.58 -11.35
CA ALA A 100 16.09 -8.96 -10.15
C ALA A 100 14.77 -8.22 -10.46
N TYR A 101 14.72 -7.47 -11.55
CA TYR A 101 13.52 -6.77 -11.98
C TYR A 101 12.36 -7.73 -12.25
N TYR A 102 12.57 -8.78 -13.06
CA TYR A 102 11.53 -9.77 -13.33
C TYR A 102 11.12 -10.55 -12.07
N THR A 103 12.06 -10.85 -11.18
CA THR A 103 11.76 -11.52 -9.91
C THR A 103 10.85 -10.68 -9.03
N LEU A 104 11.10 -9.37 -8.95
CA LEU A 104 10.24 -8.43 -8.21
C LEU A 104 8.86 -8.28 -8.87
N VAL A 105 8.81 -8.11 -10.19
CA VAL A 105 7.54 -8.00 -10.93
C VAL A 105 6.68 -9.26 -10.76
N ASN A 106 7.27 -10.45 -10.86
CA ASN A 106 6.57 -11.71 -10.64
C ASN A 106 6.04 -11.86 -9.20
N ALA A 107 6.70 -11.23 -8.23
CA ALA A 107 6.22 -11.14 -6.85
C ALA A 107 5.17 -10.04 -6.65
N GLY A 108 4.79 -9.32 -7.71
CA GLY A 108 3.83 -8.21 -7.65
C GLY A 108 4.41 -6.93 -7.04
N LEU A 109 5.72 -6.74 -7.14
CA LEU A 109 6.46 -5.58 -6.64
C LEU A 109 7.04 -4.75 -7.78
N LYS A 110 7.41 -3.51 -7.51
CA LYS A 110 8.09 -2.63 -8.47
C LYS A 110 9.55 -2.51 -8.11
N GLY A 111 10.46 -2.87 -9.02
CA GLY A 111 11.90 -2.70 -8.85
C GLY A 111 12.38 -1.38 -9.44
N VAL A 112 13.15 -0.60 -8.69
CA VAL A 112 13.82 0.61 -9.18
C VAL A 112 15.28 0.61 -8.73
N VAL A 113 16.18 1.10 -9.58
CA VAL A 113 17.56 1.34 -9.20
C VAL A 113 17.63 2.65 -8.43
N ALA A 114 18.10 2.59 -7.18
CA ALA A 114 18.26 3.76 -6.33
C ALA A 114 19.64 4.40 -6.50
N ASP A 115 20.69 3.56 -6.58
CA ASP A 115 22.07 4.01 -6.70
C ASP A 115 22.99 2.86 -7.17
N SER A 116 24.22 3.20 -7.51
CA SER A 116 25.26 2.24 -7.88
C SER A 116 26.52 2.51 -7.05
N LEU A 117 27.03 1.48 -6.41
CA LEU A 117 28.14 1.54 -5.46
C LEU A 117 29.29 0.66 -5.92
N TYR A 118 30.53 1.00 -5.56
CA TYR A 118 31.66 0.09 -5.75
C TYR A 118 31.57 -1.08 -4.78
N SER A 119 31.95 -2.25 -5.23
CA SER A 119 31.96 -3.47 -4.43
C SER A 119 32.94 -4.49 -4.99
N ASP A 120 33.84 -4.98 -4.13
CA ASP A 120 34.77 -6.03 -4.46
C ASP A 120 34.13 -7.43 -4.42
N SER A 121 32.98 -7.54 -3.76
CA SER A 121 32.27 -8.81 -3.54
C SER A 121 31.23 -9.14 -4.60
N TYR A 122 30.80 -8.18 -5.39
CA TYR A 122 29.74 -8.34 -6.38
C TYR A 122 30.20 -7.89 -7.76
N ALA A 123 29.91 -8.71 -8.76
CA ALA A 123 30.19 -8.38 -10.16
C ALA A 123 29.49 -7.06 -10.59
N PRO A 124 30.06 -6.32 -11.55
CA PRO A 124 29.37 -5.14 -12.11
C PRO A 124 27.96 -5.48 -12.57
N ASN A 125 27.02 -4.53 -12.42
CA ASN A 125 25.61 -4.66 -12.80
C ASN A 125 24.81 -5.75 -12.05
N THR A 126 25.28 -6.20 -10.87
CA THR A 126 24.50 -7.07 -9.98
C THR A 126 23.95 -6.29 -8.78
N VAL A 127 22.88 -6.80 -8.19
CA VAL A 127 22.25 -6.20 -7.01
C VAL A 127 23.09 -6.50 -5.76
N ILE A 128 23.57 -5.47 -5.08
CA ILE A 128 24.30 -5.59 -3.81
C ILE A 128 23.32 -5.75 -2.64
N ARG A 129 22.27 -4.93 -2.66
CA ARG A 129 21.24 -4.91 -1.61
C ARG A 129 19.95 -4.31 -2.15
N CYS A 130 18.86 -4.55 -1.45
CA CYS A 130 17.57 -3.92 -1.72
C CYS A 130 16.95 -3.34 -0.45
N ILE A 131 16.13 -2.33 -0.60
CA ILE A 131 15.37 -1.73 0.50
C ILE A 131 13.92 -1.59 0.04
N PRO A 132 12.95 -2.20 0.75
CA PRO A 132 13.09 -3.08 1.92
C PRO A 132 13.90 -4.36 1.65
N GLY A 133 14.49 -4.92 2.70
CA GLY A 133 15.36 -6.11 2.59
C GLY A 133 14.62 -7.38 2.21
N VAL A 134 15.35 -8.38 1.71
CA VAL A 134 14.84 -9.70 1.38
C VAL A 134 14.04 -10.29 2.54
N GLY A 135 12.88 -10.88 2.26
CA GLY A 135 11.98 -11.47 3.26
C GLY A 135 11.04 -10.48 3.97
N SER A 136 11.25 -9.17 3.83
CA SER A 136 10.34 -8.15 4.40
C SER A 136 8.96 -8.27 3.78
N LYS A 137 7.91 -8.19 4.60
CA LYS A 137 6.53 -8.16 4.10
C LYS A 137 6.10 -6.72 3.83
N ILE A 138 5.86 -6.43 2.57
CA ILE A 138 5.44 -5.11 2.08
C ILE A 138 4.15 -5.22 1.26
N GLU A 139 3.50 -4.11 1.02
CA GLU A 139 2.25 -4.07 0.27
C GLU A 139 2.45 -4.50 -1.19
N LEU A 140 1.47 -5.18 -1.76
CA LEU A 140 1.44 -5.50 -3.18
C LEU A 140 1.56 -4.20 -4.01
N GLY A 141 2.42 -4.19 -5.02
CA GLY A 141 2.71 -3.01 -5.83
C GLY A 141 3.70 -2.02 -5.21
N ALA A 142 4.21 -2.27 -4.00
CA ALA A 142 5.21 -1.41 -3.37
C ALA A 142 6.53 -1.40 -4.14
N VAL A 143 7.30 -0.33 -3.95
CA VAL A 143 8.59 -0.12 -4.62
C VAL A 143 9.72 -0.71 -3.79
N VAL A 144 10.54 -1.53 -4.42
CA VAL A 144 11.80 -2.06 -3.88
C VAL A 144 12.96 -1.32 -4.57
N ARG A 145 13.75 -0.64 -3.77
CA ARG A 145 14.94 0.10 -4.24
C ARG A 145 16.13 -0.84 -4.28
N MET A 146 16.71 -1.03 -5.44
CA MET A 146 17.90 -1.85 -5.66
C MET A 146 19.15 -0.98 -5.71
N TYR A 147 20.23 -1.42 -5.08
CA TYR A 147 21.56 -0.81 -5.15
C TYR A 147 22.43 -1.73 -5.97
N MET A 148 23.00 -1.21 -7.05
CA MET A 148 23.76 -1.98 -8.04
C MET A 148 25.26 -1.91 -7.78
N SER A 149 25.99 -2.98 -8.12
CA SER A 149 27.44 -2.98 -8.11
C SER A 149 27.99 -2.27 -9.36
N ARG A 150 29.01 -1.44 -9.16
CA ARG A 150 29.90 -0.94 -10.23
C ARG A 150 31.12 -1.84 -10.45
N GLY A 151 31.28 -2.89 -9.64
CA GLY A 151 32.51 -3.65 -9.49
C GLY A 151 33.47 -2.99 -8.52
N PRO A 152 34.74 -3.44 -8.49
CA PRO A 152 35.76 -2.89 -7.63
C PRO A 152 36.02 -1.41 -7.93
N GLU A 153 36.40 -0.67 -6.88
CA GLU A 153 36.79 0.73 -7.06
C GLU A 153 38.06 0.80 -7.93
N PRO A 154 38.08 1.65 -8.98
CA PRO A 154 39.27 1.80 -9.80
C PRO A 154 40.42 2.35 -8.97
N VAL A 155 41.49 1.59 -8.88
CA VAL A 155 42.73 2.05 -8.24
C VAL A 155 43.30 3.12 -9.16
N ILE A 156 43.16 4.37 -8.79
CA ILE A 156 43.91 5.46 -9.43
C ILE A 156 45.38 5.25 -8.99
N GLN A 157 46.15 4.50 -9.79
CA GLN A 157 47.59 4.54 -9.67
C GLN A 157 47.96 6.00 -9.97
N GLY A 158 48.42 6.69 -8.93
CA GLY A 158 48.98 8.02 -9.09
C GLY A 158 50.11 7.94 -10.10
N GLY A 159 49.76 8.12 -11.36
CA GLY A 159 50.79 8.36 -12.36
C GLY A 159 51.57 9.58 -11.93
N ALA A 160 52.85 9.40 -11.60
CA ALA A 160 53.79 10.50 -11.57
C ALA A 160 53.49 11.36 -12.79
N PHE A 161 53.17 12.60 -12.57
CA PHE A 161 53.26 13.60 -13.62
C PHE A 161 54.73 13.54 -14.08
N ALA A 162 54.98 12.78 -15.15
CA ALA A 162 56.25 12.92 -15.87
C ALA A 162 56.27 14.37 -16.26
N ASP A 163 57.16 15.09 -15.59
CA ASP A 163 57.54 16.46 -15.94
C ASP A 163 58.06 16.44 -17.39
N THR A 164 57.14 16.62 -18.30
CA THR A 164 57.48 16.88 -19.69
C THR A 164 57.84 18.34 -19.74
N THR A 165 59.04 18.65 -19.32
CA THR A 165 59.76 19.88 -19.69
C THR A 165 59.82 19.88 -21.20
N LEU A 166 58.85 20.49 -21.82
CA LEU A 166 58.95 20.91 -23.22
C LEU A 166 60.06 21.91 -23.29
N GLN A 167 61.26 21.44 -23.65
CA GLN A 167 62.30 22.28 -24.15
C GLN A 167 61.78 22.91 -25.44
N TYR A 168 61.34 24.13 -25.34
CA TYR A 168 61.18 24.99 -26.49
C TYR A 168 62.59 25.36 -26.93
N GLU A 169 63.14 24.60 -27.87
CA GLU A 169 64.27 25.09 -28.73
C GLU A 169 63.69 26.24 -29.57
N THR A 170 64.12 27.42 -29.25
CA THR A 170 63.91 28.58 -30.07
C THR A 170 64.85 28.50 -31.27
N PRO A 171 64.40 28.29 -32.48
CA PRO A 171 65.24 28.43 -33.70
C PRO A 171 65.10 29.82 -34.24
N PHE A 172 65.77 30.80 -33.68
CA PHE A 172 66.09 32.07 -34.37
C PHE A 172 67.27 32.78 -33.69
N GLU A 173 68.45 32.35 -34.05
CA GLU A 173 69.54 33.28 -34.20
C GLU A 173 70.32 32.90 -35.45
N ASN A 174 70.04 33.68 -36.50
CA ASN A 174 71.06 34.09 -37.49
C ASN A 174 70.34 34.92 -38.56
N TRP A 175 70.48 36.23 -38.39
CA TRP A 175 70.87 37.28 -39.35
C TRP A 175 70.65 38.63 -38.71
#